data_1dab3472c1f68bc64646b9b0b8f746c1
#
_entry.id   1dab3472c1f68bc64646b9b0b8f746c1
#
_cell.length_a   1.000
_cell.length_b   1.000
_cell.length_c   1.000
_cell.angle_alpha   90.00
_cell.angle_beta   90.00
_cell.angle_gamma   90.00
#
_symmetry.space_group_name_H-M   'P 1'
#
loop_
_entity.id
_entity.type
_entity.pdbx_description
1 polymer ?
#
loop_
_entity_poly.entity_id
_entity_poly.type
_entity_poly.pdbx_seq_one_letter_code
_entity_poly.pdbx_strand_id
1 'polypeptide(L)'
;MMEKLIITAAICGAEVTKENSPAIPYTVEEMVREAKSAYDAGAAVIHVHVRWDDGTPTQDRERFRVVLDAIKEACPGVILIPSTGGAVGMTAEERLQPTELFPEMATLDCGTCNFGDDIFVNDMPTMRAFGQRMIENRIKPEYECFEIGHLDTILNMAKKGLVPGAPLQFNFVLGVSGCTPATVGNLNYLVKQIPSGSTWTVTGIGRSAWDMAAAGIVMGGNVRVGFEDNIYLGKGHKAASNGELVAKVVRLSKELGREIANPGEARRILSLA
;
A
#
# COMPACT_ATOMS: atom_id res chain seq x y z
N MET A 1 -16.91 -16.13 -12.13
CA MET A 1 -16.94 -14.65 -11.94
C MET A 1 -15.62 -14.25 -11.32
N MET A 2 -15.05 -13.09 -11.70
CA MET A 2 -13.87 -12.57 -11.01
C MET A 2 -14.21 -12.24 -9.55
N GLU A 3 -13.24 -12.39 -8.64
CA GLU A 3 -13.42 -11.92 -7.27
C GLU A 3 -13.66 -10.41 -7.22
N LYS A 4 -14.34 -9.94 -6.18
CA LYS A 4 -14.59 -8.52 -5.96
C LYS A 4 -13.26 -7.76 -5.86
N LEU A 5 -13.27 -6.52 -6.30
CA LEU A 5 -12.09 -5.65 -6.27
C LEU A 5 -11.87 -5.12 -4.85
N ILE A 6 -10.71 -5.36 -4.28
CA ILE A 6 -10.24 -4.63 -3.10
C ILE A 6 -9.62 -3.31 -3.57
N ILE A 7 -10.05 -2.21 -2.95
CA ILE A 7 -9.43 -0.90 -3.15
C ILE A 7 -8.68 -0.53 -1.88
N THR A 8 -7.38 -0.31 -2.01
CA THR A 8 -6.52 0.24 -0.96
C THR A 8 -6.36 1.74 -1.19
N ALA A 9 -6.57 2.54 -0.16
CA ALA A 9 -6.26 3.97 -0.19
C ALA A 9 -4.98 4.27 0.60
N ALA A 10 -3.93 4.74 -0.09
CA ALA A 10 -2.67 5.20 0.50
C ALA A 10 -2.76 6.70 0.76
N ILE A 11 -3.22 7.06 1.96
CA ILE A 11 -3.77 8.39 2.24
C ILE A 11 -2.75 9.51 2.41
N CYS A 12 -1.47 9.19 2.68
CA CYS A 12 -0.47 10.19 3.02
C CYS A 12 0.87 9.96 2.28
N GLY A 13 1.66 8.95 2.67
CA GLY A 13 3.04 8.76 2.23
C GLY A 13 4.05 9.63 2.99
N ALA A 14 5.34 9.38 2.75
CA ALA A 14 6.45 10.13 3.36
C ALA A 14 6.99 11.27 2.48
N GLU A 15 6.83 11.18 1.15
CA GLU A 15 7.50 12.08 0.19
C GLU A 15 6.63 13.26 -0.26
N VAL A 16 5.32 13.04 -0.44
CA VAL A 16 4.39 14.08 -0.91
C VAL A 16 4.05 15.04 0.23
N THR A 17 4.11 16.34 0.00
CA THR A 17 3.90 17.37 1.04
C THR A 17 2.72 18.31 0.71
N LYS A 18 2.34 19.16 1.67
CA LYS A 18 1.33 20.22 1.45
C LYS A 18 1.73 21.23 0.37
N GLU A 19 2.99 21.32 -0.01
CA GLU A 19 3.44 22.11 -1.17
C GLU A 19 2.97 21.47 -2.50
N ASN A 20 2.92 20.14 -2.55
CA ASN A 20 2.42 19.40 -3.70
C ASN A 20 0.89 19.48 -3.77
N SER A 21 0.21 19.33 -2.62
CA SER A 21 -1.23 19.49 -2.48
C SER A 21 -1.60 19.87 -1.04
N PRO A 22 -2.38 20.93 -0.83
CA PRO A 22 -2.81 21.34 0.53
C PRO A 22 -3.70 20.29 1.23
N ALA A 23 -4.21 19.30 0.48
CA ALA A 23 -5.05 18.23 1.01
C ALA A 23 -4.25 17.08 1.65
N ILE A 24 -2.92 17.07 1.54
CA ILE A 24 -2.08 16.03 2.18
C ILE A 24 -2.24 16.10 3.70
N PRO A 25 -2.65 15.00 4.36
CA PRO A 25 -2.92 15.01 5.78
C PRO A 25 -1.62 14.91 6.60
N TYR A 26 -1.50 15.74 7.66
CA TYR A 26 -0.40 15.71 8.63
C TYR A 26 -0.91 15.41 10.03
N THR A 27 -1.97 16.12 10.49
CA THR A 27 -2.51 15.94 11.85
C THR A 27 -3.38 14.69 11.94
N VAL A 28 -3.67 14.23 13.15
CA VAL A 28 -4.56 13.09 13.39
C VAL A 28 -5.93 13.32 12.78
N GLU A 29 -6.50 14.52 12.97
CA GLU A 29 -7.81 14.90 12.43
C GLU A 29 -7.83 14.90 10.89
N GLU A 30 -6.74 15.39 10.26
CA GLU A 30 -6.59 15.36 8.81
C GLU A 30 -6.50 13.90 8.30
N MET A 31 -5.71 13.04 8.98
CA MET A 31 -5.57 11.62 8.64
C MET A 31 -6.91 10.88 8.74
N VAL A 32 -7.65 11.11 9.83
CA VAL A 32 -9.00 10.52 10.02
C VAL A 32 -9.96 11.00 8.93
N ARG A 33 -9.97 12.29 8.62
CA ARG A 33 -10.83 12.85 7.56
C ARG A 33 -10.54 12.20 6.20
N GLU A 34 -9.27 12.07 5.83
CA GLU A 34 -8.88 11.48 4.56
C GLU A 34 -9.15 9.96 4.51
N ALA A 35 -8.88 9.24 5.60
CA ALA A 35 -9.24 7.83 5.72
C ALA A 35 -10.75 7.61 5.61
N LYS A 36 -11.55 8.41 6.32
CA LYS A 36 -13.02 8.36 6.27
C LYS A 36 -13.56 8.68 4.89
N SER A 37 -13.02 9.70 4.22
CA SER A 37 -13.39 10.04 2.85
C SER A 37 -13.13 8.87 1.87
N ALA A 38 -11.97 8.21 1.99
CA ALA A 38 -11.65 7.05 1.18
C ALA A 38 -12.55 5.83 1.49
N TYR A 39 -12.77 5.56 2.79
CA TYR A 39 -13.64 4.48 3.26
C TYR A 39 -15.08 4.65 2.75
N ASP A 40 -15.67 5.84 2.89
CA ASP A 40 -17.03 6.13 2.41
C ASP A 40 -17.15 6.04 0.88
N ALA A 41 -16.06 6.29 0.17
CA ALA A 41 -15.99 6.14 -1.28
C ALA A 41 -15.86 4.67 -1.73
N GLY A 42 -15.52 3.73 -0.82
CA GLY A 42 -15.46 2.29 -1.10
C GLY A 42 -14.08 1.63 -0.90
N ALA A 43 -13.12 2.28 -0.26
CA ALA A 43 -11.88 1.64 0.14
C ALA A 43 -12.14 0.64 1.29
N ALA A 44 -11.68 -0.60 1.14
CA ALA A 44 -11.74 -1.63 2.17
C ALA A 44 -10.47 -1.67 3.02
N VAL A 45 -9.39 -1.10 2.49
CA VAL A 45 -8.05 -1.07 3.08
C VAL A 45 -7.52 0.35 3.07
N ILE A 46 -6.91 0.77 4.18
CA ILE A 46 -6.19 2.04 4.27
C ILE A 46 -4.72 1.74 4.57
N HIS A 47 -3.84 2.17 3.68
CA HIS A 47 -2.40 2.18 3.89
C HIS A 47 -2.01 3.48 4.59
N VAL A 48 -1.21 3.39 5.65
CA VAL A 48 -0.96 4.50 6.57
C VAL A 48 0.53 4.73 6.78
N HIS A 49 1.00 5.90 6.38
CA HIS A 49 2.16 6.56 6.95
C HIS A 49 1.70 7.59 7.97
N VAL A 50 2.51 7.90 8.96
CA VAL A 50 2.22 8.96 9.91
C VAL A 50 3.27 10.07 9.87
N ARG A 51 2.85 11.26 10.25
CA ARG A 51 3.69 12.45 10.35
C ARG A 51 3.47 13.15 11.67
N TRP A 52 4.44 13.92 12.12
CA TRP A 52 4.20 14.96 13.12
C TRP A 52 3.34 16.07 12.50
N ASP A 53 2.75 16.91 13.34
CA ASP A 53 1.82 17.97 12.88
C ASP A 53 2.50 19.05 12.03
N ASP A 54 3.83 19.14 12.09
CA ASP A 54 4.64 19.98 11.21
C ASP A 54 4.90 19.39 9.81
N GLY A 55 4.46 18.15 9.59
CA GLY A 55 4.64 17.42 8.34
C GLY A 55 5.86 16.53 8.28
N THR A 56 6.71 16.51 9.30
CA THR A 56 7.89 15.63 9.35
C THR A 56 7.44 14.16 9.41
N PRO A 57 7.87 13.29 8.47
CA PRO A 57 7.57 11.86 8.52
C PRO A 57 8.14 11.21 9.79
N THR A 58 7.41 10.26 10.36
CA THR A 58 7.87 9.52 11.54
C THR A 58 7.39 8.08 11.51
N GLN A 59 8.14 7.20 12.19
CA GLN A 59 7.75 5.80 12.45
C GLN A 59 7.48 5.58 13.96
N ASP A 60 7.30 6.66 14.71
CA ASP A 60 7.01 6.58 16.14
C ASP A 60 5.78 5.75 16.43
N ARG A 61 5.93 4.71 17.26
CA ARG A 61 4.89 3.75 17.61
C ARG A 61 3.65 4.42 18.21
N GLU A 62 3.84 5.39 19.10
CA GLU A 62 2.72 6.04 19.77
C GLU A 62 1.96 6.96 18.81
N ARG A 63 2.66 7.60 17.88
CA ARG A 63 2.01 8.36 16.81
C ARG A 63 1.17 7.45 15.91
N PHE A 64 1.70 6.29 15.52
CA PHE A 64 0.93 5.28 14.78
C PHE A 64 -0.28 4.82 15.60
N ARG A 65 -0.11 4.48 16.88
CA ARG A 65 -1.21 4.02 17.74
C ARG A 65 -2.37 5.02 17.75
N VAL A 66 -2.08 6.30 18.00
CA VAL A 66 -3.11 7.35 18.05
C VAL A 66 -3.85 7.48 16.70
N VAL A 67 -3.11 7.50 15.59
CA VAL A 67 -3.71 7.62 14.25
C VAL A 67 -4.53 6.38 13.89
N LEU A 68 -3.98 5.17 14.09
CA LEU A 68 -4.66 3.92 13.75
C LEU A 68 -5.93 3.72 14.57
N ASP A 69 -5.90 4.02 15.87
CA ASP A 69 -7.08 3.89 16.74
C ASP A 69 -8.18 4.88 16.32
N ALA A 70 -7.82 6.13 16.03
CA ALA A 70 -8.77 7.13 15.55
C ALA A 70 -9.38 6.78 14.18
N ILE A 71 -8.59 6.21 13.26
CA ILE A 71 -9.11 5.72 11.97
C ILE A 71 -10.04 4.53 12.17
N LYS A 72 -9.71 3.56 13.05
CA LYS A 72 -10.57 2.41 13.34
C LYS A 72 -11.94 2.84 13.90
N GLU A 73 -11.97 3.85 14.75
CA GLU A 73 -13.20 4.42 15.30
C GLU A 73 -14.06 5.05 14.20
N ALA A 74 -13.45 5.84 13.32
CA ALA A 74 -14.15 6.53 12.23
C ALA A 74 -14.56 5.62 11.06
N CYS A 75 -13.86 4.49 10.84
CA CYS A 75 -14.02 3.57 9.71
C CYS A 75 -14.24 2.13 10.19
N PRO A 76 -15.45 1.77 10.68
CA PRO A 76 -15.69 0.46 11.29
C PRO A 76 -15.34 -0.71 10.37
N GLY A 77 -14.50 -1.61 10.87
CA GLY A 77 -14.10 -2.81 10.14
C GLY A 77 -13.07 -2.60 9.03
N VAL A 78 -12.57 -1.39 8.79
CA VAL A 78 -11.51 -1.16 7.80
C VAL A 78 -10.25 -1.98 8.12
N ILE A 79 -9.53 -2.42 7.09
CA ILE A 79 -8.23 -3.06 7.24
C ILE A 79 -7.18 -1.94 7.21
N LEU A 80 -6.30 -1.91 8.21
CA LEU A 80 -5.21 -0.94 8.28
C LEU A 80 -3.89 -1.63 7.98
N ILE A 81 -3.12 -1.04 7.06
CA ILE A 81 -1.76 -1.47 6.71
C ILE A 81 -0.80 -0.34 7.06
N PRO A 82 -0.24 -0.31 8.28
CA PRO A 82 0.83 0.61 8.60
C PRO A 82 2.06 0.32 7.75
N SER A 83 2.68 1.39 7.25
CA SER A 83 3.92 1.30 6.49
C SER A 83 5.09 0.94 7.39
N THR A 84 5.93 0.01 6.91
CA THR A 84 7.28 -0.20 7.44
C THR A 84 8.36 0.37 6.51
N GLY A 85 7.95 1.10 5.47
CA GLY A 85 8.86 1.81 4.56
C GLY A 85 9.50 3.04 5.20
N GLY A 86 8.69 3.80 5.94
CA GLY A 86 9.12 5.08 6.51
C GLY A 86 9.44 6.11 5.43
N ALA A 87 10.37 7.01 5.72
CA ALA A 87 11.01 7.89 4.75
C ALA A 87 12.40 7.37 4.40
N VAL A 88 12.90 7.74 3.23
CA VAL A 88 14.28 7.41 2.83
C VAL A 88 15.27 7.87 3.92
N GLY A 89 16.19 6.98 4.29
CA GLY A 89 17.21 7.23 5.31
C GLY A 89 16.84 6.83 6.74
N MET A 90 15.59 6.45 7.01
CA MET A 90 15.20 5.88 8.31
C MET A 90 15.82 4.50 8.51
N THR A 91 16.24 4.22 9.76
CA THR A 91 16.82 2.93 10.14
C THR A 91 15.81 1.80 10.16
N ALA A 92 16.26 0.56 10.04
CA ALA A 92 15.41 -0.62 10.17
C ALA A 92 14.70 -0.69 11.53
N GLU A 93 15.34 -0.26 12.61
CA GLU A 93 14.77 -0.23 13.96
C GLU A 93 13.60 0.76 14.05
N GLU A 94 13.78 1.98 13.53
CA GLU A 94 12.70 2.97 13.46
C GLU A 94 11.52 2.43 12.66
N ARG A 95 11.79 1.87 11.48
CA ARG A 95 10.78 1.36 10.55
C ARG A 95 9.98 0.17 11.08
N LEU A 96 10.51 -0.58 12.03
CA LEU A 96 9.83 -1.73 12.66
C LEU A 96 8.84 -1.33 13.76
N GLN A 97 8.88 -0.12 14.29
CA GLN A 97 8.05 0.30 15.42
C GLN A 97 6.54 0.07 15.21
N PRO A 98 5.93 0.34 14.04
CA PRO A 98 4.51 0.08 13.82
C PRO A 98 4.09 -1.39 14.01
N THR A 99 5.01 -2.33 13.81
CA THR A 99 4.75 -3.77 13.99
C THR A 99 4.55 -4.17 15.45
N GLU A 100 4.99 -3.34 16.39
CA GLU A 100 4.79 -3.54 17.83
C GLU A 100 3.35 -3.27 18.28
N LEU A 101 2.52 -2.72 17.40
CA LEU A 101 1.08 -2.54 17.60
C LEU A 101 0.26 -3.76 17.16
N PHE A 102 0.90 -4.84 16.70
CA PHE A 102 0.28 -6.08 16.26
C PHE A 102 -0.85 -5.87 15.24
N PRO A 103 -0.64 -5.11 14.15
CA PRO A 103 -1.66 -4.93 13.12
C PRO A 103 -1.96 -6.25 12.40
N GLU A 104 -3.17 -6.37 11.79
CA GLU A 104 -3.50 -7.55 10.95
C GLU A 104 -2.55 -7.69 9.76
N MET A 105 -2.16 -6.54 9.17
CA MET A 105 -1.22 -6.45 8.04
C MET A 105 -0.24 -5.30 8.26
N ALA A 106 0.93 -5.41 7.62
CA ALA A 106 1.89 -4.32 7.47
C ALA A 106 2.63 -4.50 6.14
N THR A 107 3.26 -3.45 5.60
CA THR A 107 4.07 -3.59 4.38
C THR A 107 5.41 -4.28 4.68
N LEU A 108 5.97 -4.93 3.67
CA LEU A 108 7.36 -5.39 3.65
C LEU A 108 7.94 -5.09 2.26
N ASP A 109 8.88 -4.15 2.21
CA ASP A 109 9.57 -3.78 0.98
C ASP A 109 10.57 -4.86 0.57
N CYS A 110 10.46 -5.37 -0.65
CA CYS A 110 11.09 -6.62 -1.06
C CYS A 110 12.50 -6.47 -1.66
N GLY A 111 13.14 -5.32 -1.48
CA GLY A 111 14.51 -5.08 -1.93
C GLY A 111 14.89 -3.62 -2.03
N THR A 112 16.19 -3.38 -2.07
CA THR A 112 16.77 -2.05 -2.28
C THR A 112 16.56 -1.60 -3.72
N CYS A 113 16.18 -0.34 -3.90
CA CYS A 113 16.05 0.26 -5.24
C CYS A 113 16.42 1.75 -5.22
N ASN A 114 16.63 2.31 -6.43
CA ASN A 114 16.67 3.76 -6.58
C ASN A 114 15.27 4.33 -6.30
N PHE A 115 15.20 5.48 -5.65
CA PHE A 115 13.95 6.15 -5.33
C PHE A 115 14.10 7.65 -5.66
N GLY A 116 13.90 7.99 -6.94
CA GLY A 116 14.31 9.27 -7.47
C GLY A 116 15.84 9.40 -7.46
N ASP A 117 16.36 10.42 -6.80
CA ASP A 117 17.78 10.67 -6.64
C ASP A 117 18.40 9.98 -5.41
N ASP A 118 17.56 9.30 -4.60
CA ASP A 118 17.96 8.63 -3.37
C ASP A 118 18.01 7.10 -3.53
N ILE A 119 18.43 6.41 -2.46
CA ILE A 119 18.42 4.95 -2.36
C ILE A 119 17.48 4.54 -1.25
N PHE A 120 16.42 3.80 -1.61
CA PHE A 120 15.54 3.17 -0.63
C PHE A 120 16.13 1.81 -0.21
N VAL A 121 16.74 1.77 0.96
CA VAL A 121 17.50 0.61 1.43
C VAL A 121 16.58 -0.44 2.04
N ASN A 122 16.54 -1.62 1.43
CA ASN A 122 15.88 -2.82 1.91
C ASN A 122 16.79 -4.02 1.62
N ASP A 123 17.93 -4.06 2.30
CA ASP A 123 18.90 -5.14 2.14
C ASP A 123 18.43 -6.45 2.79
N MET A 124 19.11 -7.54 2.50
CA MET A 124 18.74 -8.86 3.00
C MET A 124 18.73 -8.97 4.53
N PRO A 125 19.63 -8.34 5.31
CA PRO A 125 19.51 -8.29 6.77
C PRO A 125 18.25 -7.59 7.24
N THR A 126 17.92 -6.43 6.67
CA THR A 126 16.71 -5.66 6.98
C THR A 126 15.43 -6.46 6.70
N MET A 127 15.33 -7.03 5.49
CA MET A 127 14.17 -7.85 5.12
C MET A 127 14.00 -9.07 6.02
N ARG A 128 15.10 -9.71 6.44
CA ARG A 128 15.03 -10.83 7.40
C ARG A 128 14.54 -10.39 8.77
N ALA A 129 15.01 -9.27 9.27
CA ALA A 129 14.57 -8.73 10.56
C ALA A 129 13.06 -8.40 10.52
N PHE A 130 12.57 -7.81 9.42
CA PHE A 130 11.14 -7.51 9.23
C PHE A 130 10.31 -8.79 9.12
N GLY A 131 10.77 -9.74 8.29
CA GLY A 131 10.10 -11.03 8.14
C GLY A 131 9.99 -11.79 9.46
N GLN A 132 11.07 -11.85 10.23
CA GLN A 132 11.08 -12.47 11.55
C GLN A 132 10.08 -11.81 12.52
N ARG A 133 10.08 -10.48 12.58
CA ARG A 133 9.14 -9.73 13.42
C ARG A 133 7.68 -10.00 13.01
N MET A 134 7.38 -10.07 11.71
CA MET A 134 6.03 -10.36 11.22
C MET A 134 5.61 -11.80 11.52
N ILE A 135 6.52 -12.76 11.46
CA ILE A 135 6.26 -14.15 11.89
C ILE A 135 5.91 -14.18 13.38
N GLU A 136 6.74 -13.58 14.23
CA GLU A 136 6.57 -13.55 15.69
C GLU A 136 5.26 -12.89 16.10
N ASN A 137 4.92 -11.78 15.47
CA ASN A 137 3.72 -10.98 15.78
C ASN A 137 2.48 -11.43 15.00
N ARG A 138 2.57 -12.48 14.16
CA ARG A 138 1.48 -13.00 13.31
C ARG A 138 0.88 -11.93 12.40
N ILE A 139 1.72 -11.04 11.88
CA ILE A 139 1.32 -9.98 10.95
C ILE A 139 1.39 -10.54 9.53
N LYS A 140 0.33 -10.34 8.74
CA LYS A 140 0.35 -10.68 7.32
C LYS A 140 1.05 -9.58 6.53
N PRO A 141 2.15 -9.87 5.80
CA PRO A 141 2.81 -8.87 4.97
C PRO A 141 1.99 -8.53 3.73
N GLU A 142 2.00 -7.26 3.34
CA GLU A 142 1.86 -6.84 1.96
C GLU A 142 3.27 -6.69 1.39
N TYR A 143 3.66 -7.58 0.48
CA TYR A 143 4.98 -7.59 -0.13
C TYR A 143 5.06 -6.56 -1.25
N GLU A 144 5.74 -5.43 -1.00
CA GLU A 144 5.87 -4.34 -1.96
C GLU A 144 7.06 -4.56 -2.89
N CYS A 145 6.78 -4.75 -4.18
CA CYS A 145 7.77 -4.99 -5.21
C CYS A 145 7.86 -3.79 -6.16
N PHE A 146 8.99 -3.09 -6.13
CA PHE A 146 9.32 -1.97 -7.01
C PHE A 146 10.08 -2.41 -8.25
N GLU A 147 10.78 -3.54 -8.14
CA GLU A 147 11.60 -4.12 -9.18
C GLU A 147 11.23 -5.59 -9.45
N ILE A 148 11.47 -6.04 -10.66
CA ILE A 148 11.19 -7.44 -11.07
C ILE A 148 11.96 -8.42 -10.18
N GLY A 149 13.20 -8.14 -9.84
CA GLY A 149 14.03 -8.98 -8.97
C GLY A 149 13.57 -9.05 -7.51
N HIS A 150 12.79 -8.08 -7.06
CA HIS A 150 12.20 -8.10 -5.71
C HIS A 150 11.26 -9.28 -5.53
N LEU A 151 10.49 -9.63 -6.58
CA LEU A 151 9.57 -10.75 -6.53
C LEU A 151 10.32 -12.08 -6.32
N ASP A 152 11.39 -12.34 -7.09
CA ASP A 152 12.20 -13.56 -6.92
C ASP A 152 12.82 -13.62 -5.52
N THR A 153 13.34 -12.50 -5.04
CA THR A 153 13.93 -12.38 -3.70
C THR A 153 12.93 -12.80 -2.62
N ILE A 154 11.72 -12.22 -2.62
CA ILE A 154 10.73 -12.53 -1.57
C ILE A 154 10.16 -13.93 -1.68
N LEU A 155 9.98 -14.47 -2.88
CA LEU A 155 9.56 -15.85 -3.08
C LEU A 155 10.60 -16.84 -2.52
N ASN A 156 11.88 -16.58 -2.72
CA ASN A 156 12.97 -17.37 -2.16
C ASN A 156 13.03 -17.27 -0.62
N MET A 157 12.76 -16.09 -0.06
CA MET A 157 12.69 -15.90 1.38
C MET A 157 11.49 -16.65 1.99
N ALA A 158 10.31 -16.56 1.38
CA ALA A 158 9.11 -17.28 1.82
C ALA A 158 9.33 -18.80 1.78
N LYS A 159 9.93 -19.33 0.71
CA LYS A 159 10.29 -20.74 0.60
C LYS A 159 11.23 -21.21 1.69
N LYS A 160 12.11 -20.35 2.20
CA LYS A 160 13.05 -20.64 3.29
C LYS A 160 12.47 -20.38 4.69
N GLY A 161 11.22 -19.94 4.79
CA GLY A 161 10.60 -19.60 6.08
C GLY A 161 11.18 -18.36 6.76
N LEU A 162 11.81 -17.47 5.99
CA LEU A 162 12.42 -16.23 6.51
C LEU A 162 11.43 -15.06 6.59
N VAL A 163 10.26 -15.21 5.96
CA VAL A 163 9.12 -14.29 6.01
C VAL A 163 7.84 -15.12 6.10
N PRO A 164 6.68 -14.54 6.50
CA PRO A 164 5.42 -15.26 6.49
C PRO A 164 5.11 -15.88 5.12
N GLY A 165 4.63 -17.12 5.15
CA GLY A 165 4.37 -17.91 3.94
C GLY A 165 2.98 -17.70 3.33
N ALA A 166 2.61 -18.62 2.44
CA ALA A 166 1.32 -18.59 1.74
C ALA A 166 0.09 -18.61 2.68
N PRO A 167 -1.04 -17.98 2.28
CA PRO A 167 -1.22 -17.27 1.01
C PRO A 167 -0.52 -15.90 0.99
N LEU A 168 0.22 -15.60 -0.09
CA LEU A 168 1.00 -14.38 -0.21
C LEU A 168 0.13 -13.24 -0.76
N GLN A 169 0.41 -12.02 -0.31
CA GLN A 169 -0.19 -10.79 -0.82
C GLN A 169 0.91 -9.88 -1.35
N PHE A 170 0.85 -9.55 -2.65
CA PHE A 170 1.80 -8.66 -3.31
C PHE A 170 1.19 -7.29 -3.57
N ASN A 171 2.04 -6.25 -3.55
CA ASN A 171 1.74 -4.97 -4.13
C ASN A 171 2.84 -4.63 -5.15
N PHE A 172 2.49 -4.56 -6.43
CA PHE A 172 3.40 -4.18 -7.50
C PHE A 172 3.36 -2.67 -7.65
N VAL A 173 4.36 -1.99 -7.09
CA VAL A 173 4.50 -0.52 -7.12
C VAL A 173 5.33 -0.14 -8.35
N LEU A 174 4.66 0.35 -9.38
CA LEU A 174 5.26 0.58 -10.69
C LEU A 174 5.31 2.06 -11.05
N GLY A 175 6.43 2.50 -11.64
CA GLY A 175 6.62 3.85 -12.15
C GLY A 175 7.31 4.81 -11.19
N VAL A 176 7.85 4.32 -10.07
CA VAL A 176 8.81 5.09 -9.27
C VAL A 176 10.04 5.39 -10.13
N SER A 177 10.55 6.62 -10.06
CA SER A 177 11.76 7.01 -10.81
C SER A 177 12.96 6.16 -10.39
N GLY A 178 13.59 5.50 -11.34
CA GLY A 178 14.70 4.58 -11.10
C GLY A 178 14.30 3.12 -10.88
N CYS A 179 12.99 2.80 -10.84
CA CYS A 179 12.45 1.44 -10.69
C CYS A 179 11.72 0.94 -11.94
N THR A 180 11.08 -0.22 -11.83
CA THR A 180 10.35 -0.84 -12.95
C THR A 180 9.28 0.10 -13.52
N PRO A 181 9.29 0.41 -14.82
CA PRO A 181 8.31 1.26 -15.45
C PRO A 181 6.88 0.70 -15.35
N ALA A 182 5.90 1.59 -15.13
CA ALA A 182 4.48 1.25 -15.06
C ALA A 182 3.91 0.98 -16.45
N THR A 183 4.06 -0.26 -16.91
CA THR A 183 3.50 -0.76 -18.17
C THR A 183 2.69 -2.02 -17.93
N VAL A 184 1.65 -2.24 -18.75
CA VAL A 184 0.84 -3.47 -18.70
C VAL A 184 1.73 -4.70 -18.95
N GLY A 185 2.78 -4.58 -19.78
CA GLY A 185 3.73 -5.67 -20.04
C GLY A 185 4.49 -6.09 -18.78
N ASN A 186 5.03 -5.14 -18.02
CA ASN A 186 5.74 -5.41 -16.77
C ASN A 186 4.80 -5.97 -15.70
N LEU A 187 3.61 -5.41 -15.55
CA LEU A 187 2.59 -5.93 -14.63
C LEU A 187 2.22 -7.37 -14.99
N ASN A 188 1.94 -7.66 -16.25
CA ASN A 188 1.60 -9.01 -16.70
C ASN A 188 2.76 -10.00 -16.47
N TYR A 189 4.01 -9.57 -16.65
CA TYR A 189 5.17 -10.39 -16.34
C TYR A 189 5.19 -10.77 -14.85
N LEU A 190 5.07 -9.80 -13.94
CA LEU A 190 5.07 -10.03 -12.50
C LEU A 190 3.92 -10.94 -12.06
N VAL A 191 2.70 -10.67 -12.54
CA VAL A 191 1.51 -11.47 -12.18
C VAL A 191 1.65 -12.93 -12.59
N LYS A 192 2.33 -13.21 -13.69
CA LYS A 192 2.57 -14.61 -14.15
C LYS A 192 3.59 -15.38 -13.30
N GLN A 193 4.37 -14.70 -12.47
CA GLN A 193 5.41 -15.31 -11.64
C GLN A 193 4.92 -15.63 -10.22
N ILE A 194 3.80 -15.06 -9.77
CA ILE A 194 3.31 -15.30 -8.40
C ILE A 194 2.76 -16.72 -8.26
N PRO A 195 2.93 -17.35 -7.08
CA PRO A 195 2.37 -18.67 -6.81
C PRO A 195 0.83 -18.68 -6.87
N SER A 196 0.26 -19.80 -7.27
CA SER A 196 -1.19 -19.99 -7.23
C SER A 196 -1.74 -19.77 -5.81
N GLY A 197 -2.89 -19.13 -5.70
CA GLY A 197 -3.52 -18.77 -4.42
C GLY A 197 -2.99 -17.47 -3.81
N SER A 198 -2.01 -16.81 -4.44
CA SER A 198 -1.60 -15.46 -4.05
C SER A 198 -2.62 -14.43 -4.51
N THR A 199 -2.77 -13.36 -3.72
CA THR A 199 -3.47 -12.15 -4.12
C THR A 199 -2.46 -11.06 -4.51
N TRP A 200 -2.87 -10.12 -5.35
CA TRP A 200 -2.00 -9.03 -5.76
C TRP A 200 -2.76 -7.72 -5.96
N THR A 201 -2.09 -6.64 -5.64
CA THR A 201 -2.49 -5.27 -5.85
C THR A 201 -1.53 -4.63 -6.85
N VAL A 202 -1.98 -3.67 -7.62
CA VAL A 202 -1.09 -2.80 -8.41
C VAL A 202 -1.24 -1.36 -7.95
N THR A 203 -0.10 -0.70 -7.84
CA THR A 203 0.05 0.72 -7.58
C THR A 203 0.77 1.36 -8.77
N GLY A 204 0.14 2.33 -9.40
CA GLY A 204 0.77 3.13 -10.44
C GLY A 204 1.16 4.49 -9.90
N ILE A 205 2.44 4.89 -10.03
CA ILE A 205 2.93 6.16 -9.51
C ILE A 205 2.67 7.31 -10.49
N GLY A 206 2.17 8.42 -9.95
CA GLY A 206 1.94 9.66 -10.69
C GLY A 206 1.03 9.48 -11.90
N ARG A 207 1.51 9.86 -13.10
CA ARG A 207 0.74 9.81 -14.34
C ARG A 207 0.23 8.41 -14.73
N SER A 208 0.86 7.35 -14.21
CA SER A 208 0.55 5.96 -14.54
C SER A 208 -0.54 5.36 -13.65
N ALA A 209 -1.02 6.10 -12.66
CA ALA A 209 -1.99 5.59 -11.66
C ALA A 209 -3.24 5.01 -12.32
N TRP A 210 -3.82 5.71 -13.28
CA TRP A 210 -5.08 5.30 -13.90
C TRP A 210 -4.93 4.15 -14.89
N ASP A 211 -3.82 4.10 -15.62
CA ASP A 211 -3.52 3.00 -16.55
C ASP A 211 -3.30 1.70 -15.76
N MET A 212 -2.56 1.78 -14.65
CA MET A 212 -2.33 0.61 -13.78
C MET A 212 -3.59 0.20 -13.03
N ALA A 213 -4.41 1.16 -12.57
CA ALA A 213 -5.70 0.84 -11.95
C ALA A 213 -6.62 0.09 -12.93
N ALA A 214 -6.75 0.57 -14.15
CA ALA A 214 -7.54 -0.12 -15.19
C ALA A 214 -7.00 -1.52 -15.50
N ALA A 215 -5.68 -1.65 -15.64
CA ALA A 215 -5.02 -2.95 -15.85
C ALA A 215 -5.28 -3.91 -14.67
N GLY A 216 -5.14 -3.44 -13.42
CA GLY A 216 -5.44 -4.23 -12.22
C GLY A 216 -6.86 -4.75 -12.20
N ILE A 217 -7.84 -3.90 -12.52
CA ILE A 217 -9.26 -4.28 -12.57
C ILE A 217 -9.50 -5.39 -13.59
N VAL A 218 -9.04 -5.24 -14.84
CA VAL A 218 -9.32 -6.20 -15.92
C VAL A 218 -8.50 -7.49 -15.81
N MET A 219 -7.32 -7.44 -15.18
CA MET A 219 -6.46 -8.61 -14.99
C MET A 219 -6.80 -9.42 -13.74
N GLY A 220 -7.80 -9.01 -12.93
CA GLY A 220 -8.26 -9.75 -11.76
C GLY A 220 -7.48 -9.46 -10.47
N GLY A 221 -6.61 -8.45 -10.45
CA GLY A 221 -5.91 -7.98 -9.25
C GLY A 221 -6.70 -6.94 -8.48
N ASN A 222 -6.09 -6.43 -7.41
CA ASN A 222 -6.58 -5.33 -6.61
C ASN A 222 -5.90 -4.02 -7.01
N VAL A 223 -6.39 -2.90 -6.51
CA VAL A 223 -5.88 -1.57 -6.89
C VAL A 223 -5.58 -0.75 -5.64
N ARG A 224 -4.42 -0.10 -5.63
CA ARG A 224 -4.09 0.93 -4.67
C ARG A 224 -4.03 2.29 -5.38
N VAL A 225 -4.67 3.29 -4.76
CA VAL A 225 -4.63 4.70 -5.14
C VAL A 225 -4.56 5.55 -3.88
N GLY A 226 -4.14 6.79 -4.00
CA GLY A 226 -4.13 7.73 -2.88
C GLY A 226 -3.10 8.82 -3.09
N PHE A 227 -3.10 9.78 -2.18
CA PHE A 227 -2.22 10.95 -2.24
C PHE A 227 -0.73 10.60 -2.16
N GLU A 228 -0.40 9.46 -1.57
CA GLU A 228 0.96 8.93 -1.56
C GLU A 228 1.48 8.66 -2.97
N ASP A 229 0.63 8.07 -3.81
CA ASP A 229 1.02 7.55 -5.13
C ASP A 229 0.73 8.54 -6.25
N ASN A 230 -0.36 9.30 -6.15
CA ASN A 230 -0.81 10.25 -7.15
C ASN A 230 -1.83 11.25 -6.57
N ILE A 231 -1.60 12.53 -6.80
CA ILE A 231 -2.49 13.62 -6.36
C ILE A 231 -3.48 14.10 -7.44
N TYR A 232 -3.50 13.48 -8.64
CA TYR A 232 -4.28 13.94 -9.76
C TYR A 232 -5.41 13.00 -10.16
N LEU A 233 -6.61 13.55 -10.32
CA LEU A 233 -7.74 12.89 -10.99
C LEU A 233 -7.55 12.77 -12.51
N GLY A 234 -6.81 13.69 -13.09
CA GLY A 234 -6.51 13.75 -14.51
C GLY A 234 -5.49 14.84 -14.78
N LYS A 235 -5.08 15.00 -16.05
CA LYS A 235 -4.05 15.97 -16.43
C LYS A 235 -4.41 17.38 -15.94
N GLY A 236 -3.60 17.94 -15.04
CA GLY A 236 -3.77 19.28 -14.49
C GLY A 236 -4.90 19.43 -13.46
N HIS A 237 -5.59 18.35 -13.09
CA HIS A 237 -6.71 18.36 -12.16
C HIS A 237 -6.34 17.58 -10.90
N LYS A 238 -5.95 18.28 -9.83
CA LYS A 238 -5.67 17.67 -8.53
C LYS A 238 -6.96 17.20 -7.87
N ALA A 239 -6.88 16.06 -7.16
CA ALA A 239 -7.96 15.59 -6.31
C ALA A 239 -8.07 16.45 -5.05
N ALA A 240 -9.29 16.68 -4.59
CA ALA A 240 -9.55 17.39 -3.34
C ALA A 240 -9.46 16.49 -2.11
N SER A 241 -9.57 15.17 -2.30
CA SER A 241 -9.47 14.16 -1.22
C SER A 241 -9.05 12.80 -1.77
N ASN A 242 -8.58 11.91 -0.89
CA ASN A 242 -8.38 10.49 -1.21
C ASN A 242 -9.69 9.83 -1.66
N GLY A 243 -10.83 10.25 -1.10
CA GLY A 243 -12.14 9.75 -1.50
C GLY A 243 -12.46 9.98 -2.97
N GLU A 244 -12.04 11.09 -3.58
CA GLU A 244 -12.22 11.33 -5.02
C GLU A 244 -11.42 10.35 -5.88
N LEU A 245 -10.20 10.01 -5.46
CA LEU A 245 -9.36 9.03 -6.15
C LEU A 245 -10.00 7.63 -6.07
N VAL A 246 -10.45 7.23 -4.88
CA VAL A 246 -11.17 5.95 -4.67
C VAL A 246 -12.46 5.92 -5.47
N ALA A 247 -13.27 6.98 -5.43
CA ALA A 247 -14.52 7.07 -6.19
C ALA A 247 -14.31 6.92 -7.71
N LYS A 248 -13.17 7.37 -8.23
CA LYS A 248 -12.82 7.15 -9.64
C LYS A 248 -12.55 5.67 -9.93
N VAL A 249 -11.81 4.96 -9.05
CA VAL A 249 -11.60 3.50 -9.20
C VAL A 249 -12.93 2.75 -9.13
N VAL A 250 -13.79 3.12 -8.19
CA VAL A 250 -15.15 2.52 -8.06
C VAL A 250 -15.96 2.67 -9.35
N ARG A 251 -15.96 3.85 -9.97
CA ARG A 251 -16.65 4.07 -11.25
C ARG A 251 -16.05 3.21 -12.37
N LEU A 252 -14.72 3.19 -12.51
CA LEU A 252 -14.03 2.37 -13.51
C LEU A 252 -14.35 0.88 -13.34
N SER A 253 -14.33 0.38 -12.10
CA SER A 253 -14.63 -1.02 -11.80
C SER A 253 -16.07 -1.39 -12.16
N LYS A 254 -17.03 -0.53 -11.83
CA LYS A 254 -18.46 -0.74 -12.15
C LYS A 254 -18.72 -0.76 -13.67
N GLU A 255 -18.11 0.17 -14.41
CA GLU A 255 -18.20 0.21 -15.88
C GLU A 255 -17.62 -1.06 -16.53
N LEU A 256 -16.61 -1.65 -15.90
CA LEU A 256 -16.01 -2.93 -16.33
C LEU A 256 -16.72 -4.17 -15.74
N GLY A 257 -17.84 -3.98 -15.03
CA GLY A 257 -18.67 -5.07 -14.50
C GLY A 257 -18.09 -5.80 -13.29
N ARG A 258 -17.14 -5.21 -12.56
CA ARG A 258 -16.52 -5.81 -11.38
C ARG A 258 -17.00 -5.13 -10.11
N GLU A 259 -17.55 -5.91 -9.18
CA GLU A 259 -18.03 -5.43 -7.88
C GLU A 259 -16.86 -5.07 -6.95
N ILE A 260 -17.13 -4.16 -6.00
CA ILE A 260 -16.18 -3.72 -4.98
C ILE A 260 -16.35 -4.56 -3.72
N ALA A 261 -15.25 -4.99 -3.12
CA ALA A 261 -15.24 -5.70 -1.85
C ALA A 261 -15.42 -4.72 -0.68
N ASN A 262 -16.33 -5.02 0.24
CA ASN A 262 -16.35 -4.37 1.54
C ASN A 262 -15.23 -4.92 2.45
N PRO A 263 -14.94 -4.28 3.62
CA PRO A 263 -13.87 -4.74 4.50
C PRO A 263 -13.95 -6.21 4.94
N GLY A 264 -15.17 -6.73 5.18
CA GLY A 264 -15.37 -8.14 5.54
C GLY A 264 -15.09 -9.11 4.39
N GLU A 265 -15.45 -8.72 3.17
CA GLU A 265 -15.12 -9.47 1.95
C GLU A 265 -13.61 -9.41 1.65
N ALA A 266 -13.00 -8.23 1.83
CA ALA A 266 -11.56 -8.06 1.66
C ALA A 266 -10.76 -8.95 2.62
N ARG A 267 -11.18 -9.10 3.91
CA ARG A 267 -10.54 -10.04 4.84
C ARG A 267 -10.58 -11.47 4.34
N ARG A 268 -11.72 -11.92 3.81
CA ARG A 268 -11.81 -13.29 3.25
C ARG A 268 -10.90 -13.47 2.04
N ILE A 269 -10.88 -12.51 1.11
CA ILE A 269 -10.01 -12.55 -0.07
C ILE A 269 -8.54 -12.55 0.34
N LEU A 270 -8.17 -11.74 1.31
CA LEU A 270 -6.81 -11.63 1.83
C LEU A 270 -6.44 -12.76 2.81
N SER A 271 -7.39 -13.65 3.15
CA SER A 271 -7.17 -14.72 4.15
C SER A 271 -6.67 -14.17 5.49
N LEU A 272 -7.27 -13.08 5.96
CA LEU A 272 -7.09 -12.58 7.32
C LEU A 272 -7.99 -13.35 8.26
N ALA A 273 -7.46 -13.71 9.44
CA ALA A 273 -8.17 -14.50 10.46
C ALA A 273 -9.35 -13.74 11.08
#